data_461ce49e23ed08dca81c972249e020f5
#
_entry.id   461ce49e23ed08dca81c972249e020f5
#
_cell.length_a   1.000
_cell.length_b   1.000
_cell.length_c   1.000
_cell.angle_alpha   90.00
_cell.angle_beta   90.00
_cell.angle_gamma   90.00
#
_symmetry.space_group_name_H-M   'P 1'
#
loop_
_entity.id
_entity.type
_entity.pdbx_description
1 polymer ?
#
loop_
_entity_poly.entity_id
_entity_poly.type
_entity_poly.pdbx_seq_one_letter_code
_entity_poly.pdbx_strand_id
1 'polypeptide(L)'
;MLISPNATSWITLLSACKTYLDVERGVRASLRALELEPDNDAAYVLLSNLYAAAGRWEDVEITRMKMEERGLKKEPGCSSIKINDQVHTFFAGGHTHPQKENLYDELEKLSRLLKSNGYVPDTKVVLHNVAEKEKETLLSRHSEKLAMAYGIFNTAPDKPLFIVKNLRMCPDCHSAARVISKVIGREIILKDISQFHHFRDGICLCLDCS
;
A
#
# COMPACT_ATOMS: atom_id res chain seq x y z
N MET A 1 -22.96 1.49 32.97
CA MET A 1 -22.17 2.65 32.52
C MET A 1 -21.96 2.46 31.03
N LEU A 2 -22.57 3.28 30.17
CA LEU A 2 -22.37 3.22 28.72
C LEU A 2 -21.04 3.94 28.43
N ILE A 3 -20.04 3.19 28.02
CA ILE A 3 -18.76 3.76 27.57
C ILE A 3 -19.03 4.42 26.22
N SER A 4 -18.85 5.74 26.13
CA SER A 4 -18.97 6.47 24.87
C SER A 4 -17.79 6.09 23.96
N PRO A 5 -18.03 5.80 22.65
CA PRO A 5 -16.97 5.52 21.72
C PRO A 5 -16.01 6.71 21.59
N ASN A 6 -14.71 6.45 21.56
CA ASN A 6 -13.67 7.44 21.28
C ASN A 6 -13.40 7.54 19.76
N ALA A 7 -12.53 8.47 19.33
CA ALA A 7 -12.18 8.66 17.92
C ALA A 7 -11.64 7.38 17.29
N THR A 8 -10.79 6.63 17.99
CA THR A 8 -10.25 5.33 17.50
C THR A 8 -11.35 4.33 17.19
N SER A 9 -12.40 4.25 18.01
CA SER A 9 -13.56 3.37 17.76
C SER A 9 -14.27 3.73 16.46
N TRP A 10 -14.47 5.03 16.21
CA TRP A 10 -15.09 5.52 14.98
C TRP A 10 -14.20 5.32 13.75
N ILE A 11 -12.88 5.49 13.86
CA ILE A 11 -11.91 5.22 12.81
C ILE A 11 -11.90 3.73 12.45
N THR A 12 -11.97 2.86 13.45
CA THR A 12 -12.06 1.40 13.23
C THR A 12 -13.34 1.05 12.46
N LEU A 13 -14.49 1.63 12.82
CA LEU A 13 -15.73 1.46 12.10
C LEU A 13 -15.63 2.00 10.66
N LEU A 14 -15.04 3.17 10.46
CA LEU A 14 -14.80 3.76 9.14
C LEU A 14 -13.93 2.85 8.27
N SER A 15 -12.88 2.26 8.85
CA SER A 15 -12.03 1.29 8.15
C SER A 15 -12.80 0.05 7.70
N ALA A 16 -13.67 -0.49 8.55
CA ALA A 16 -14.57 -1.59 8.18
C ALA A 16 -15.56 -1.17 7.08
N CYS A 17 -16.15 0.02 7.18
CA CYS A 17 -17.05 0.55 6.15
C CYS A 17 -16.35 0.69 4.79
N LYS A 18 -15.07 1.08 4.77
CA LYS A 18 -14.26 1.13 3.53
C LYS A 18 -14.10 -0.27 2.92
N THR A 19 -13.87 -1.29 3.75
CA THR A 19 -13.72 -2.67 3.28
C THR A 19 -15.00 -3.22 2.64
N TYR A 20 -16.16 -2.89 3.23
CA TYR A 20 -17.47 -3.36 2.75
C TYR A 20 -18.21 -2.35 1.85
N LEU A 21 -17.58 -1.24 1.48
CA LEU A 21 -18.16 -0.15 0.68
C LEU A 21 -19.47 0.43 1.25
N ASP A 22 -19.62 0.43 2.59
CA ASP A 22 -20.75 1.06 3.27
C ASP A 22 -20.50 2.57 3.43
N VAL A 23 -20.77 3.31 2.35
CA VAL A 23 -20.46 4.75 2.28
C VAL A 23 -21.26 5.54 3.32
N GLU A 24 -22.53 5.25 3.48
CA GLU A 24 -23.40 6.03 4.38
C GLU A 24 -22.92 5.91 5.84
N ARG A 25 -22.70 4.70 6.32
CA ARG A 25 -22.20 4.46 7.67
C ARG A 25 -20.78 4.97 7.86
N GLY A 26 -19.93 4.85 6.84
CA GLY A 26 -18.56 5.35 6.85
C GLY A 26 -18.50 6.88 6.99
N VAL A 27 -19.34 7.61 6.26
CA VAL A 27 -19.45 9.07 6.39
C VAL A 27 -19.85 9.46 7.82
N ARG A 28 -20.87 8.80 8.38
CA ARG A 28 -21.28 9.07 9.77
C ARG A 28 -20.16 8.77 10.77
N ALA A 29 -19.45 7.67 10.61
CA ALA A 29 -18.32 7.31 11.45
C ALA A 29 -17.18 8.34 11.36
N SER A 30 -16.86 8.80 10.14
CA SER A 30 -15.86 9.85 9.94
C SER A 30 -16.23 11.16 10.62
N LEU A 31 -17.49 11.61 10.46
CA LEU A 31 -17.96 12.84 11.12
C LEU A 31 -17.82 12.74 12.64
N ARG A 32 -18.18 11.61 13.24
CA ARG A 32 -18.04 11.39 14.70
C ARG A 32 -16.57 11.35 15.13
N ALA A 33 -15.68 10.76 14.33
CA ALA A 33 -14.25 10.79 14.62
C ALA A 33 -13.71 12.23 14.61
N LEU A 34 -14.08 13.02 13.59
CA LEU A 34 -13.63 14.40 13.42
C LEU A 34 -14.29 15.40 14.40
N GLU A 35 -15.47 15.10 14.93
CA GLU A 35 -16.06 15.86 16.05
C GLU A 35 -15.21 15.72 17.33
N LEU A 36 -14.63 14.54 17.55
CA LEU A 36 -13.79 14.26 18.72
C LEU A 36 -12.34 14.71 18.52
N GLU A 37 -11.81 14.50 17.33
CA GLU A 37 -10.43 14.82 16.94
C GLU A 37 -10.42 15.50 15.56
N PRO A 38 -10.62 16.83 15.48
CA PRO A 38 -10.73 17.55 14.21
C PRO A 38 -9.51 17.46 13.31
N ASP A 39 -8.33 17.24 13.87
CA ASP A 39 -7.06 17.17 13.16
C ASP A 39 -6.56 15.72 12.97
N ASN A 40 -7.46 14.74 13.07
CA ASN A 40 -7.13 13.34 12.84
C ASN A 40 -7.00 13.05 11.33
N ASP A 41 -5.78 12.98 10.84
CA ASP A 41 -5.45 12.73 9.43
C ASP A 41 -5.95 11.37 8.92
N ALA A 42 -5.94 10.33 9.77
CA ALA A 42 -6.43 9.01 9.41
C ALA A 42 -7.93 9.02 9.05
N ALA A 43 -8.74 9.83 9.74
CA ALA A 43 -10.17 9.98 9.44
C ALA A 43 -10.40 10.58 8.05
N TYR A 44 -9.64 11.63 7.68
CA TYR A 44 -9.72 12.23 6.34
C TYR A 44 -9.23 11.27 5.25
N VAL A 45 -8.11 10.59 5.48
CA VAL A 45 -7.54 9.64 4.52
C VAL A 45 -8.49 8.47 4.29
N LEU A 46 -9.06 7.88 5.35
CA LEU A 46 -9.98 6.75 5.22
C LEU A 46 -11.29 7.16 4.54
N LEU A 47 -11.83 8.35 4.86
CA LEU A 47 -13.03 8.87 4.20
C LEU A 47 -12.78 9.12 2.71
N SER A 48 -11.67 9.79 2.37
CA SER A 48 -11.26 10.00 0.98
C SER A 48 -11.10 8.67 0.22
N ASN A 49 -10.51 7.66 0.86
CA ASN A 49 -10.34 6.33 0.28
C ASN A 49 -11.69 5.59 0.11
N LEU A 50 -12.63 5.76 1.02
CA LEU A 50 -13.98 5.20 0.91
C LEU A 50 -14.73 5.81 -0.27
N TYR A 51 -14.69 7.15 -0.41
CA TYR A 51 -15.30 7.84 -1.54
C TYR A 51 -14.66 7.43 -2.87
N ALA A 52 -13.33 7.31 -2.92
CA ALA A 52 -12.63 6.87 -4.12
C ALA A 52 -13.01 5.45 -4.52
N ALA A 53 -13.12 4.52 -3.56
CA ALA A 53 -13.56 3.16 -3.81
C ALA A 53 -15.02 3.09 -4.29
N ALA A 54 -15.85 4.06 -3.91
CA ALA A 54 -17.24 4.21 -4.37
C ALA A 54 -17.37 5.01 -5.66
N GLY A 55 -16.27 5.48 -6.27
CA GLY A 55 -16.28 6.30 -7.49
C GLY A 55 -16.77 7.75 -7.28
N ARG A 56 -16.88 8.20 -6.03
CA ARG A 56 -17.38 9.54 -5.66
C ARG A 56 -16.24 10.57 -5.66
N TRP A 57 -15.74 10.91 -6.84
CA TRP A 57 -14.51 11.69 -7.01
C TRP A 57 -14.62 13.14 -6.51
N GLU A 58 -15.78 13.78 -6.64
CA GLU A 58 -16.03 15.12 -6.10
C GLU A 58 -15.88 15.14 -4.57
N ASP A 59 -16.43 14.13 -3.88
CA ASP A 59 -16.29 14.01 -2.42
C ASP A 59 -14.84 13.71 -1.99
N VAL A 60 -14.08 13.01 -2.83
CA VAL A 60 -12.64 12.81 -2.62
C VAL A 60 -11.92 14.16 -2.60
N GLU A 61 -12.18 15.01 -3.60
CA GLU A 61 -11.54 16.33 -3.72
C GLU A 61 -11.90 17.22 -2.54
N ILE A 62 -13.20 17.31 -2.21
CA ILE A 62 -13.68 18.09 -1.05
C ILE A 62 -13.01 17.62 0.26
N THR A 63 -12.91 16.30 0.44
CA THR A 63 -12.30 15.72 1.66
C THR A 63 -10.81 16.07 1.74
N ARG A 64 -10.09 16.01 0.62
CA ARG A 64 -8.66 16.36 0.54
C ARG A 64 -8.42 17.85 0.77
N MET A 65 -9.25 18.71 0.16
CA MET A 65 -9.18 20.15 0.41
C MET A 65 -9.34 20.48 1.89
N LYS A 66 -10.34 19.90 2.56
CA LYS A 66 -10.54 20.09 4.00
C LYS A 66 -9.35 19.61 4.84
N MET A 67 -8.68 18.54 4.44
CA MET A 67 -7.47 18.05 5.06
C MET A 67 -6.31 19.05 4.91
N GLU A 68 -6.13 19.59 3.69
CA GLU A 68 -5.09 20.58 3.38
C GLU A 68 -5.32 21.92 4.09
N GLU A 69 -6.57 22.41 4.15
CA GLU A 69 -6.96 23.63 4.89
C GLU A 69 -6.57 23.57 6.36
N ARG A 70 -6.50 22.36 6.93
CA ARG A 70 -6.02 22.11 8.31
C ARG A 70 -4.51 21.90 8.41
N GLY A 71 -3.79 22.03 7.30
CA GLY A 71 -2.34 21.78 7.26
C GLY A 71 -1.94 20.31 7.40
N LEU A 72 -2.93 19.38 7.32
CA LEU A 72 -2.69 17.95 7.43
C LEU A 72 -2.16 17.38 6.12
N LYS A 73 -1.22 16.44 6.21
CA LYS A 73 -0.64 15.77 5.04
C LYS A 73 -0.73 14.26 5.19
N LYS A 74 -1.13 13.59 4.13
CA LYS A 74 -1.08 12.13 4.07
C LYS A 74 0.36 11.67 4.15
N GLU A 75 0.67 10.77 5.08
CA GLU A 75 1.98 10.13 5.14
C GLU A 75 2.24 9.30 3.87
N PRO A 76 3.35 9.54 3.16
CA PRO A 76 3.68 8.77 1.97
C PRO A 76 4.07 7.34 2.34
N GLY A 77 3.52 6.37 1.60
CA GLY A 77 3.91 4.98 1.75
C GLY A 77 5.37 4.78 1.33
N CYS A 78 6.19 4.23 2.22
CA CYS A 78 7.57 3.88 1.92
C CYS A 78 7.91 2.44 2.34
N SER A 79 8.89 1.86 1.64
CA SER A 79 9.44 0.55 1.95
C SER A 79 10.96 0.64 1.98
N SER A 80 11.58 0.00 2.96
CA SER A 80 13.03 0.01 3.14
C SER A 80 13.60 -1.39 3.12
N ILE A 81 14.78 -1.53 2.51
CA ILE A 81 15.57 -2.76 2.51
C ILE A 81 17.01 -2.43 2.89
N LYS A 82 17.64 -3.27 3.71
CA LYS A 82 19.05 -3.13 4.08
C LYS A 82 19.92 -4.03 3.21
N ILE A 83 20.89 -3.45 2.51
CA ILE A 83 21.86 -4.15 1.65
C ILE A 83 23.26 -3.60 1.96
N ASN A 84 24.23 -4.48 2.21
CA ASN A 84 25.62 -4.10 2.52
C ASN A 84 25.72 -3.00 3.59
N ASP A 85 24.98 -3.17 4.69
CA ASP A 85 24.88 -2.22 5.81
C ASP A 85 24.29 -0.83 5.47
N GLN A 86 23.83 -0.63 4.25
CA GLN A 86 23.10 0.58 3.85
C GLN A 86 21.59 0.32 3.79
N VAL A 87 20.81 1.28 4.29
CA VAL A 87 19.35 1.25 4.20
C VAL A 87 18.92 2.03 2.96
N HIS A 88 18.23 1.34 2.06
CA HIS A 88 17.64 1.94 0.86
C HIS A 88 16.14 2.07 1.08
N THR A 89 15.61 3.29 0.92
CA THR A 89 14.19 3.60 1.12
C THR A 89 13.57 4.03 -0.19
N PHE A 90 12.42 3.46 -0.49
CA PHE A 90 11.64 3.70 -1.70
C PHE A 90 10.28 4.25 -1.33
N PHE A 91 9.85 5.31 -2.02
CA PHE A 91 8.52 5.88 -1.88
C PHE A 91 7.65 5.48 -3.07
N ALA A 92 6.34 5.43 -2.87
CA ALA A 92 5.41 5.20 -3.96
C ALA A 92 5.61 6.26 -5.06
N GLY A 93 5.70 5.83 -6.34
CA GLY A 93 6.06 6.70 -7.45
C GLY A 93 7.56 6.77 -7.77
N GLY A 94 8.45 6.39 -6.87
CA GLY A 94 9.86 6.04 -7.15
C GLY A 94 10.82 7.14 -7.57
N HIS A 95 10.49 8.43 -7.35
CA HIS A 95 11.29 9.53 -7.93
C HIS A 95 12.57 9.92 -7.16
N THR A 96 12.78 9.39 -5.96
CA THR A 96 13.81 9.89 -5.02
C THR A 96 15.09 9.06 -4.93
N HIS A 97 15.12 7.83 -5.48
CA HIS A 97 16.30 6.96 -5.35
C HIS A 97 17.40 7.35 -6.37
N PRO A 98 18.70 7.43 -5.96
CA PRO A 98 19.80 7.81 -6.86
C PRO A 98 19.93 6.92 -8.10
N GLN A 99 19.62 5.63 -8.01
CA GLN A 99 19.70 4.65 -9.10
C GLN A 99 18.34 4.40 -9.77
N LYS A 100 17.47 5.40 -9.82
CA LYS A 100 16.09 5.25 -10.31
C LYS A 100 15.97 4.69 -11.73
N GLU A 101 16.84 5.09 -12.65
CA GLU A 101 16.77 4.68 -14.04
C GLU A 101 17.01 3.17 -14.18
N ASN A 102 18.12 2.67 -13.63
CA ASN A 102 18.40 1.25 -13.58
C ASN A 102 17.30 0.46 -12.87
N LEU A 103 16.78 1.01 -11.77
CA LEU A 103 15.70 0.38 -11.00
C LEU A 103 14.40 0.25 -11.82
N TYR A 104 14.08 1.24 -12.65
CA TYR A 104 12.88 1.17 -13.50
C TYR A 104 13.02 0.14 -14.63
N ASP A 105 14.17 0.02 -15.25
CA ASP A 105 14.43 -1.02 -16.25
C ASP A 105 14.27 -2.42 -15.64
N GLU A 106 14.81 -2.61 -14.45
CA GLU A 106 14.71 -3.88 -13.73
C GLU A 106 13.26 -4.16 -13.27
N LEU A 107 12.56 -3.13 -12.79
CA LEU A 107 11.15 -3.23 -12.41
C LEU A 107 10.28 -3.61 -13.63
N GLU A 108 10.58 -3.10 -14.81
CA GLU A 108 9.87 -3.46 -16.04
C GLU A 108 10.14 -4.92 -16.44
N LYS A 109 11.39 -5.38 -16.34
CA LYS A 109 11.74 -6.80 -16.55
C LYS A 109 11.00 -7.70 -15.56
N LEU A 110 10.99 -7.32 -14.27
CA LEU A 110 10.26 -8.03 -13.23
C LEU A 110 8.75 -8.04 -13.52
N SER A 111 8.16 -6.92 -13.91
CA SER A 111 6.74 -6.82 -14.25
C SER A 111 6.36 -7.72 -15.42
N ARG A 112 7.19 -7.79 -16.48
CA ARG A 112 6.99 -8.71 -17.61
C ARG A 112 7.07 -10.17 -17.17
N LEU A 113 8.04 -10.51 -16.33
CA LEU A 113 8.21 -11.85 -15.78
C LEU A 113 7.01 -12.26 -14.92
N LEU A 114 6.48 -11.37 -14.09
CA LEU A 114 5.30 -11.62 -13.26
C LEU A 114 4.07 -11.89 -14.13
N LYS A 115 3.80 -11.02 -15.13
CA LYS A 115 2.66 -11.19 -16.05
C LYS A 115 2.73 -12.51 -16.81
N SER A 116 3.91 -12.93 -17.28
CA SER A 116 4.11 -14.23 -17.97
C SER A 116 3.92 -15.43 -17.05
N ASN A 117 3.95 -15.23 -15.74
CA ASN A 117 3.72 -16.27 -14.72
C ASN A 117 2.36 -16.14 -14.00
N GLY A 118 1.39 -15.48 -14.66
CA GLY A 118 0.00 -15.44 -14.22
C GLY A 118 -0.34 -14.36 -13.21
N TYR A 119 0.57 -13.43 -12.92
CA TYR A 119 0.20 -12.27 -12.11
C TYR A 119 -0.63 -11.28 -12.92
N VAL A 120 -1.78 -10.92 -12.37
CA VAL A 120 -2.68 -9.90 -12.91
C VAL A 120 -2.74 -8.74 -11.91
N PRO A 121 -2.37 -7.51 -12.32
CA PRO A 121 -2.48 -6.34 -11.45
C PRO A 121 -3.92 -6.09 -11.01
N ASP A 122 -4.14 -5.95 -9.71
CA ASP A 122 -5.45 -5.56 -9.18
C ASP A 122 -5.61 -4.04 -9.17
N THR A 123 -6.03 -3.48 -10.30
CA THR A 123 -6.21 -2.04 -10.48
C THR A 123 -7.29 -1.43 -9.60
N LYS A 124 -8.17 -2.24 -9.00
CA LYS A 124 -9.22 -1.78 -8.07
C LYS A 124 -8.65 -1.18 -6.77
N VAL A 125 -7.44 -1.57 -6.40
CA VAL A 125 -6.77 -1.00 -5.21
C VAL A 125 -6.21 0.40 -5.46
N VAL A 126 -6.15 0.87 -6.73
CA VAL A 126 -5.68 2.21 -7.10
C VAL A 126 -6.81 3.21 -6.94
N LEU A 127 -6.74 4.00 -5.89
CA LEU A 127 -7.75 5.01 -5.53
C LEU A 127 -7.43 6.37 -6.18
N HIS A 128 -7.20 6.34 -7.52
CA HIS A 128 -6.97 7.50 -8.37
C HIS A 128 -7.89 7.44 -9.58
N ASN A 129 -8.45 8.60 -9.96
CA ASN A 129 -9.31 8.74 -11.14
C ASN A 129 -8.46 8.88 -12.42
N VAL A 130 -7.88 7.78 -12.84
CA VAL A 130 -7.00 7.71 -14.02
C VAL A 130 -7.33 6.49 -14.88
N ALA A 131 -6.83 6.47 -16.13
CA ALA A 131 -7.04 5.34 -17.04
C ALA A 131 -6.42 4.03 -16.51
N GLU A 132 -6.98 2.87 -16.88
CA GLU A 132 -6.53 1.56 -16.41
C GLU A 132 -5.03 1.31 -16.63
N LYS A 133 -4.50 1.70 -17.79
CA LYS A 133 -3.06 1.59 -18.09
C LYS A 133 -2.20 2.41 -17.12
N GLU A 134 -2.69 3.57 -16.72
CA GLU A 134 -2.01 4.41 -15.74
C GLU A 134 -2.08 3.82 -14.34
N LYS A 135 -3.22 3.22 -13.96
CA LYS A 135 -3.35 2.46 -12.70
C LYS A 135 -2.34 1.32 -12.63
N GLU A 136 -2.15 0.54 -13.71
CA GLU A 136 -1.13 -0.49 -13.74
C GLU A 136 0.28 0.07 -13.54
N THR A 137 0.56 1.23 -14.14
CA THR A 137 1.84 1.92 -13.97
C THR A 137 2.04 2.37 -12.53
N LEU A 138 1.02 2.94 -11.90
CA LEU A 138 1.06 3.32 -10.48
C LEU A 138 1.29 2.11 -9.58
N LEU A 139 0.59 0.99 -9.82
CA LEU A 139 0.79 -0.26 -9.09
C LEU A 139 2.20 -0.83 -9.24
N SER A 140 2.76 -0.79 -10.44
CA SER A 140 4.12 -1.29 -10.67
C SER A 140 5.16 -0.52 -9.85
N ARG A 141 4.89 0.75 -9.52
CA ARG A 141 5.77 1.65 -8.77
C ARG A 141 5.42 1.77 -7.28
N HIS A 142 4.68 0.83 -6.73
CA HIS A 142 4.51 0.74 -5.29
C HIS A 142 5.86 0.51 -4.60
N SER A 143 6.07 1.13 -3.45
CA SER A 143 7.34 1.10 -2.72
C SER A 143 7.82 -0.32 -2.42
N GLU A 144 6.90 -1.25 -2.16
CA GLU A 144 7.20 -2.67 -1.93
C GLU A 144 7.82 -3.33 -3.18
N LYS A 145 7.25 -3.09 -4.37
CA LYS A 145 7.77 -3.64 -5.63
C LYS A 145 9.12 -3.05 -5.99
N LEU A 146 9.32 -1.76 -5.73
CA LEU A 146 10.61 -1.09 -5.88
C LEU A 146 11.67 -1.71 -4.96
N ALA A 147 11.34 -1.92 -3.68
CA ALA A 147 12.24 -2.55 -2.71
C ALA A 147 12.56 -3.99 -3.09
N MET A 148 11.56 -4.78 -3.54
CA MET A 148 11.79 -6.14 -4.02
C MET A 148 12.69 -6.17 -5.25
N ALA A 149 12.40 -5.36 -6.27
CA ALA A 149 13.22 -5.28 -7.47
C ALA A 149 14.66 -4.91 -7.11
N TYR A 150 14.86 -3.86 -6.33
CA TYR A 150 16.19 -3.45 -5.89
C TYR A 150 16.93 -4.54 -5.15
N GLY A 151 16.26 -5.25 -4.23
CA GLY A 151 16.84 -6.36 -3.49
C GLY A 151 17.24 -7.54 -4.38
N ILE A 152 16.40 -7.88 -5.36
CA ILE A 152 16.68 -8.97 -6.32
C ILE A 152 17.96 -8.72 -7.09
N PHE A 153 18.17 -7.50 -7.58
CA PHE A 153 19.28 -7.17 -8.47
C PHE A 153 20.58 -6.80 -7.74
N ASN A 154 20.50 -6.43 -6.45
CA ASN A 154 21.67 -5.98 -5.70
C ASN A 154 22.13 -6.96 -4.62
N THR A 155 21.53 -8.16 -4.54
CA THR A 155 21.93 -9.20 -3.56
C THR A 155 22.02 -10.57 -4.23
N ALA A 156 22.83 -11.46 -3.66
CA ALA A 156 22.99 -12.82 -4.18
C ALA A 156 21.65 -13.59 -4.18
N PRO A 157 21.41 -14.48 -5.15
CA PRO A 157 20.13 -15.18 -5.32
C PRO A 157 19.69 -16.04 -4.12
N ASP A 158 20.64 -16.52 -3.32
CA ASP A 158 20.41 -17.35 -2.13
C ASP A 158 20.04 -16.54 -0.88
N LYS A 159 20.16 -15.21 -0.91
CA LYS A 159 19.86 -14.34 0.23
C LYS A 159 18.39 -14.03 0.31
N PRO A 160 17.71 -14.19 1.45
CA PRO A 160 16.35 -13.72 1.65
C PRO A 160 16.28 -12.19 1.54
N LEU A 161 15.13 -11.68 1.08
CA LEU A 161 14.85 -10.25 1.07
C LEU A 161 14.09 -9.89 2.34
N PHE A 162 14.62 -8.96 3.12
CA PHE A 162 13.93 -8.42 4.29
C PHE A 162 13.54 -6.96 4.05
N ILE A 163 12.24 -6.71 3.99
CA ILE A 163 11.65 -5.41 3.64
C ILE A 163 10.78 -4.93 4.80
N VAL A 164 10.88 -3.65 5.13
CA VAL A 164 10.04 -3.00 6.14
C VAL A 164 9.19 -1.92 5.46
N LYS A 165 7.88 -1.93 5.74
CA LYS A 165 6.91 -0.98 5.23
C LYS A 165 6.26 -0.18 6.36
N ASN A 166 6.12 1.14 6.17
CA ASN A 166 5.49 2.03 7.13
C ASN A 166 3.95 2.01 7.14
N LEU A 167 3.32 1.41 6.15
CA LEU A 167 1.86 1.25 6.02
C LEU A 167 1.52 -0.23 5.84
N ARG A 168 0.23 -0.58 5.91
CA ARG A 168 -0.22 -1.94 5.58
C ARG A 168 0.06 -2.25 4.11
N MET A 169 0.54 -3.46 3.84
CA MET A 169 0.75 -3.98 2.49
C MET A 169 -0.59 -4.13 1.75
N CYS A 170 -0.66 -3.66 0.50
CA CYS A 170 -1.88 -3.80 -0.28
C CYS A 170 -2.01 -5.22 -0.87
N PRO A 171 -3.26 -5.70 -1.15
CA PRO A 171 -3.48 -7.04 -1.71
C PRO A 171 -2.72 -7.30 -3.01
N ASP A 172 -2.57 -6.28 -3.85
CA ASP A 172 -1.84 -6.39 -5.11
C ASP A 172 -0.33 -6.64 -4.90
N CYS A 173 0.32 -5.89 -4.00
CA CYS A 173 1.73 -6.13 -3.65
C CYS A 173 1.93 -7.50 -2.99
N HIS A 174 0.95 -7.95 -2.18
CA HIS A 174 0.97 -9.28 -1.58
C HIS A 174 0.92 -10.38 -2.66
N SER A 175 0.01 -10.26 -3.63
CA SER A 175 -0.08 -11.18 -4.77
C SER A 175 1.20 -11.18 -5.62
N ALA A 176 1.77 -9.99 -5.88
CA ALA A 176 3.04 -9.87 -6.60
C ALA A 176 4.19 -10.57 -5.84
N ALA A 177 4.31 -10.36 -4.52
CA ALA A 177 5.36 -10.98 -3.70
C ALA A 177 5.27 -12.52 -3.71
N ARG A 178 4.05 -13.08 -3.69
CA ARG A 178 3.85 -14.53 -3.84
C ARG A 178 4.40 -15.04 -5.17
N VAL A 179 4.04 -14.37 -6.28
CA VAL A 179 4.52 -14.78 -7.61
C VAL A 179 6.03 -14.60 -7.73
N ILE A 180 6.59 -13.48 -7.21
CA ILE A 180 8.03 -13.24 -7.18
C ILE A 180 8.75 -14.38 -6.45
N SER A 181 8.31 -14.73 -5.23
CA SER A 181 8.95 -15.79 -4.45
C SER A 181 8.98 -17.14 -5.17
N LYS A 182 7.92 -17.46 -5.92
CA LYS A 182 7.82 -18.68 -6.73
C LYS A 182 8.75 -18.66 -7.93
N VAL A 183 8.72 -17.56 -8.70
CA VAL A 183 9.39 -17.50 -10.01
C VAL A 183 10.89 -17.35 -9.85
N ILE A 184 11.33 -16.59 -8.84
CA ILE A 184 12.76 -16.31 -8.61
C ILE A 184 13.36 -17.34 -7.61
N GLY A 185 12.51 -18.13 -6.93
CA GLY A 185 12.94 -19.09 -5.91
C GLY A 185 13.55 -18.44 -4.67
N ARG A 186 13.15 -17.17 -4.36
CA ARG A 186 13.69 -16.42 -3.23
C ARG A 186 12.66 -16.26 -2.13
N GLU A 187 13.15 -16.38 -0.93
CA GLU A 187 12.41 -16.05 0.28
C GLU A 187 12.30 -14.54 0.44
N ILE A 188 11.08 -14.05 0.69
CA ILE A 188 10.79 -12.64 0.92
C ILE A 188 10.10 -12.52 2.27
N ILE A 189 10.66 -11.73 3.16
CA ILE A 189 10.08 -11.39 4.44
C ILE A 189 9.76 -9.90 4.41
N LEU A 190 8.48 -9.55 4.48
CA LEU A 190 8.03 -8.17 4.54
C LEU A 190 7.32 -7.93 5.86
N LYS A 191 7.84 -6.98 6.65
CA LYS A 191 7.18 -6.48 7.85
C LYS A 191 6.43 -5.20 7.50
N ASP A 192 5.13 -5.21 7.69
CA ASP A 192 4.30 -4.00 7.64
C ASP A 192 3.87 -3.56 9.06
N ILE A 193 3.04 -2.53 9.17
CA ILE A 193 2.57 -2.03 10.48
C ILE A 193 1.70 -3.04 11.24
N SER A 194 1.11 -4.03 10.55
CA SER A 194 0.18 -5.00 11.14
C SER A 194 0.84 -6.33 11.48
N GLN A 195 1.75 -6.83 10.61
CA GLN A 195 2.29 -8.18 10.74
C GLN A 195 3.52 -8.42 9.88
N PHE A 196 4.08 -9.64 10.00
CA PHE A 196 5.07 -10.19 9.09
C PHE A 196 4.38 -11.01 8.00
N HIS A 197 4.77 -10.76 6.75
CA HIS A 197 4.43 -11.56 5.59
C HIS A 197 5.67 -12.35 5.18
N HIS A 198 5.58 -13.65 5.19
CA HIS A 198 6.68 -14.54 4.83
C HIS A 198 6.31 -15.31 3.57
N PHE A 199 6.94 -14.97 2.46
CA PHE A 199 6.70 -15.57 1.14
C PHE A 199 7.83 -16.53 0.79
N ARG A 200 7.44 -17.77 0.46
CA ARG A 200 8.33 -18.82 -0.02
C ARG A 200 7.59 -19.72 -0.99
N ASP A 201 8.21 -20.05 -2.11
CA ASP A 201 7.68 -20.96 -3.15
C ASP A 201 6.24 -20.63 -3.61
N GLY A 202 5.89 -19.34 -3.63
CA GLY A 202 4.56 -18.85 -4.01
C GLY A 202 3.51 -18.91 -2.92
N ILE A 203 3.88 -19.29 -1.71
CA ILE A 203 2.99 -19.35 -0.54
C ILE A 203 3.35 -18.23 0.42
N CYS A 204 2.34 -17.62 1.06
CA CYS A 204 2.54 -16.75 2.21
C CYS A 204 2.12 -17.47 3.48
N LEU A 205 2.93 -17.41 4.53
CA LEU A 205 2.64 -18.01 5.82
C LEU A 205 1.91 -17.06 6.79
N CYS A 206 1.47 -15.87 6.31
CA CYS A 206 0.69 -14.97 7.14
C CYS A 206 -0.76 -15.46 7.31
N LEU A 207 -1.39 -15.12 8.45
CA LEU A 207 -2.75 -15.59 8.78
C LEU A 207 -3.86 -14.88 8.00
N ASP A 208 -3.57 -13.76 7.34
CA ASP A 208 -4.54 -12.89 6.65
C ASP A 208 -4.58 -13.09 5.11
N CYS A 209 -4.23 -14.25 4.62
CA CYS A 209 -4.12 -14.53 3.18
C CYS A 209 -5.37 -15.19 2.58
N SER A 210 -6.53 -15.02 3.19
CA SER A 210 -7.81 -15.48 2.64
C SER A 210 -8.56 -14.36 1.95
#